data_f194f46f09128813102833e8b935d597
#
_entry.id   f194f46f09128813102833e8b935d597
#
_cell.length_a   1.000
_cell.length_b   1.000
_cell.length_c   1.000
_cell.angle_alpha   90.00
_cell.angle_beta   90.00
_cell.angle_gamma   90.00
#
_symmetry.space_group_name_H-M   'P 1'
#
loop_
_entity.id
_entity.type
_entity.pdbx_description
1 polymer ?
#
loop_
_entity_poly.entity_id
_entity_poly.type
_entity_poly.pdbx_seq_one_letter_code
_entity_poly.pdbx_strand_id
1 'polypeptide(L)'
;MKCTMSLCGTLLVLVLGATSAWAAGPTDAQIAAIVVTANQVDIDAGKLALSKAHSKDVKEFAQRMITDHSGVNKAATELVERLHVTPEPNPTSESLQKGGDENLAKLKTLSGAAFDKAYIDHEVAYHEAVLSALDKTLIPSAQNAELKALLVKVRPAFVAHLDMAKQIQSQLSKSGT
;
A
#
# COMPACT_ATOMS: atom_id res chain seq x y z
N MET A 1 -21.49 -2.65 81.54
CA MET A 1 -21.06 -3.58 80.49
C MET A 1 -21.53 -3.02 79.15
N LYS A 2 -20.64 -2.42 78.34
CA LYS A 2 -20.94 -1.85 77.03
C LYS A 2 -20.17 -2.68 75.96
N CYS A 3 -20.91 -3.39 75.15
CA CYS A 3 -20.40 -4.21 74.10
C CYS A 3 -20.24 -3.33 72.83
N THR A 4 -19.03 -3.11 72.37
CA THR A 4 -18.72 -2.42 71.08
C THR A 4 -18.55 -3.44 70.00
N MET A 5 -19.50 -3.47 69.03
CA MET A 5 -19.37 -4.23 67.79
C MET A 5 -18.47 -3.48 66.84
N SER A 6 -17.33 -4.09 66.51
CA SER A 6 -16.41 -3.62 65.46
C SER A 6 -16.89 -4.12 64.10
N LEU A 7 -17.24 -3.19 63.25
CA LEU A 7 -17.66 -3.48 61.82
C LEU A 7 -16.40 -3.49 60.93
N CYS A 8 -16.00 -4.69 60.54
CA CYS A 8 -14.88 -4.86 59.63
C CYS A 8 -15.42 -4.72 58.18
N GLY A 9 -15.22 -3.55 57.59
CA GLY A 9 -15.60 -3.28 56.20
C GLY A 9 -14.53 -3.80 55.22
N THR A 10 -14.85 -4.86 54.47
CA THR A 10 -13.99 -5.41 53.43
C THR A 10 -14.13 -4.52 52.17
N LEU A 11 -13.08 -3.78 51.89
CA LEU A 11 -12.99 -2.96 50.64
C LEU A 11 -12.67 -3.86 49.48
N LEU A 12 -13.67 -4.13 48.62
CA LEU A 12 -13.48 -4.89 47.36
C LEU A 12 -12.91 -3.94 46.29
N VAL A 13 -11.60 -4.03 46.07
CA VAL A 13 -10.94 -3.29 44.98
C VAL A 13 -11.24 -3.99 43.64
N LEU A 14 -12.16 -3.41 42.87
CA LEU A 14 -12.34 -3.81 41.45
C LEU A 14 -11.14 -3.30 40.63
N VAL A 15 -10.22 -4.18 40.29
CA VAL A 15 -9.18 -3.92 39.29
C VAL A 15 -9.84 -4.02 37.92
N LEU A 16 -10.24 -2.87 37.36
CA LEU A 16 -10.57 -2.79 35.94
C LEU A 16 -9.28 -3.01 35.15
N GLY A 17 -9.07 -4.24 34.66
CA GLY A 17 -8.04 -4.54 33.67
C GLY A 17 -8.37 -3.82 32.38
N ALA A 18 -7.70 -2.71 32.09
CA ALA A 18 -7.70 -2.11 30.76
C ALA A 18 -7.02 -3.09 29.81
N THR A 19 -7.80 -3.93 29.11
CA THR A 19 -7.31 -4.69 27.97
C THR A 19 -6.99 -3.68 26.90
N SER A 20 -5.69 -3.41 26.67
CA SER A 20 -5.23 -2.70 25.48
C SER A 20 -5.69 -3.50 24.27
N ALA A 21 -6.77 -3.06 23.64
CA ALA A 21 -7.15 -3.56 22.32
C ALA A 21 -6.02 -3.13 21.38
N TRP A 22 -5.11 -4.03 21.08
CA TRP A 22 -4.18 -3.87 19.97
C TRP A 22 -5.05 -3.74 18.75
N ALA A 23 -4.91 -2.65 18.03
CA ALA A 23 -5.65 -2.48 16.78
C ALA A 23 -5.34 -3.71 15.90
N ALA A 24 -6.36 -4.53 15.67
CA ALA A 24 -6.24 -5.66 14.78
C ALA A 24 -5.81 -5.15 13.39
N GLY A 25 -4.88 -5.86 12.75
CA GLY A 25 -4.50 -5.54 11.37
C GLY A 25 -5.71 -5.59 10.41
N PRO A 26 -5.56 -5.16 9.17
CA PRO A 26 -6.64 -5.16 8.20
C PRO A 26 -7.16 -6.60 7.95
N THR A 27 -8.48 -6.72 7.74
CA THR A 27 -9.13 -7.98 7.35
C THR A 27 -8.75 -8.36 5.91
N ASP A 28 -8.98 -9.61 5.51
CA ASP A 28 -8.72 -10.05 4.13
C ASP A 28 -9.51 -9.22 3.09
N ALA A 29 -10.74 -8.81 3.40
CA ALA A 29 -11.53 -7.93 2.55
C ALA A 29 -10.91 -6.53 2.42
N GLN A 30 -10.39 -5.99 3.52
CA GLN A 30 -9.67 -4.72 3.54
C GLN A 30 -8.32 -4.81 2.83
N ILE A 31 -7.58 -5.91 3.00
CA ILE A 31 -6.33 -6.18 2.27
C ILE A 31 -6.59 -6.21 0.77
N ALA A 32 -7.65 -6.88 0.33
CA ALA A 32 -8.04 -6.94 -1.08
C ALA A 32 -8.32 -5.54 -1.65
N ALA A 33 -9.05 -4.69 -0.92
CA ALA A 33 -9.30 -3.30 -1.32
C ALA A 33 -7.99 -2.48 -1.40
N ILE A 34 -7.09 -2.63 -0.42
CA ILE A 34 -5.78 -1.96 -0.41
C ILE A 34 -4.97 -2.37 -1.65
N VAL A 35 -4.88 -3.67 -1.93
CA VAL A 35 -4.09 -4.21 -3.06
C VAL A 35 -4.62 -3.70 -4.39
N VAL A 36 -5.94 -3.80 -4.62
CA VAL A 36 -6.56 -3.36 -5.88
C VAL A 36 -6.36 -1.85 -6.08
N THR A 37 -6.56 -1.05 -5.03
CA THR A 37 -6.38 0.40 -5.10
C THR A 37 -4.91 0.78 -5.34
N ALA A 38 -3.98 0.16 -4.63
CA ALA A 38 -2.54 0.43 -4.81
C ALA A 38 -2.10 0.16 -6.25
N ASN A 39 -2.48 -1.00 -6.82
CA ASN A 39 -2.16 -1.30 -8.21
C ASN A 39 -2.84 -0.34 -9.19
N GLN A 40 -4.09 0.09 -8.93
CA GLN A 40 -4.79 1.01 -9.81
C GLN A 40 -4.13 2.39 -9.85
N VAL A 41 -3.70 2.90 -8.70
CA VAL A 41 -2.93 4.17 -8.60
C VAL A 41 -1.68 4.13 -9.48
N ASP A 42 -0.94 3.03 -9.43
CA ASP A 42 0.27 2.83 -10.21
C ASP A 42 -0.01 2.70 -11.71
N ILE A 43 -1.05 1.94 -12.08
CA ILE A 43 -1.51 1.82 -13.48
C ILE A 43 -1.86 3.20 -14.05
N ASP A 44 -2.55 4.04 -13.30
CA ASP A 44 -3.00 5.34 -13.79
C ASP A 44 -1.85 6.35 -13.89
N ALA A 45 -0.89 6.31 -12.95
CA ALA A 45 0.35 7.07 -13.05
C ALA A 45 1.20 6.60 -14.25
N GLY A 46 1.31 5.28 -14.46
CA GLY A 46 2.01 4.69 -15.59
C GLY A 46 1.40 5.09 -16.94
N LYS A 47 0.07 5.07 -17.08
CA LYS A 47 -0.62 5.54 -18.29
C LYS A 47 -0.32 7.01 -18.61
N LEU A 48 -0.33 7.87 -17.59
CA LEU A 48 0.03 9.27 -17.75
C LEU A 48 1.49 9.40 -18.17
N ALA A 49 2.40 8.66 -17.53
CA ALA A 49 3.81 8.69 -17.85
C ALA A 49 4.10 8.16 -19.27
N LEU A 50 3.44 7.09 -19.69
CA LEU A 50 3.60 6.57 -21.07
C LEU A 50 3.24 7.64 -22.12
N SER A 51 2.24 8.49 -21.84
CA SER A 51 1.79 9.55 -22.74
C SER A 51 2.65 10.80 -22.70
N LYS A 52 3.24 11.15 -21.55
CA LYS A 52 3.89 12.46 -21.31
C LYS A 52 5.40 12.41 -21.16
N ALA A 53 5.97 11.27 -20.75
CA ALA A 53 7.40 11.16 -20.51
C ALA A 53 8.21 11.48 -21.77
N HIS A 54 9.35 12.12 -21.55
CA HIS A 54 10.32 12.44 -22.61
C HIS A 54 11.37 11.34 -22.76
N SER A 55 11.88 10.84 -21.62
CA SER A 55 12.88 9.76 -21.58
C SER A 55 12.28 8.43 -22.05
N LYS A 56 13.06 7.71 -22.89
CA LYS A 56 12.70 6.36 -23.32
C LYS A 56 12.64 5.38 -22.14
N ASP A 57 13.62 5.46 -21.24
CA ASP A 57 13.69 4.57 -20.06
C ASP A 57 12.48 4.77 -19.14
N VAL A 58 12.02 6.02 -18.99
CA VAL A 58 10.80 6.33 -18.21
C VAL A 58 9.55 5.76 -18.90
N LYS A 59 9.44 5.83 -20.20
CA LYS A 59 8.32 5.21 -20.96
C LYS A 59 8.31 3.70 -20.84
N GLU A 60 9.48 3.05 -20.93
CA GLU A 60 9.62 1.60 -20.79
C GLU A 60 9.25 1.16 -19.37
N PHE A 61 9.69 1.89 -18.36
CA PHE A 61 9.29 1.67 -16.96
C PHE A 61 7.78 1.82 -16.79
N ALA A 62 7.20 2.90 -17.28
CA ALA A 62 5.76 3.15 -17.20
C ALA A 62 4.93 2.03 -17.87
N GLN A 63 5.35 1.55 -19.06
CA GLN A 63 4.70 0.43 -19.71
C GLN A 63 4.77 -0.84 -18.86
N ARG A 64 5.89 -1.08 -18.20
CA ARG A 64 6.06 -2.21 -17.29
C ARG A 64 5.13 -2.10 -16.08
N MET A 65 5.02 -0.91 -15.46
CA MET A 65 4.08 -0.69 -14.35
C MET A 65 2.64 -1.01 -14.76
N ILE A 66 2.20 -0.53 -15.91
CA ILE A 66 0.86 -0.83 -16.44
C ILE A 66 0.66 -2.34 -16.60
N THR A 67 1.62 -3.03 -17.19
CA THR A 67 1.51 -4.46 -17.49
C THR A 67 1.49 -5.30 -16.22
N ASP A 68 2.47 -5.11 -15.35
CA ASP A 68 2.67 -5.95 -14.17
C ASP A 68 1.57 -5.71 -13.14
N HIS A 69 1.22 -4.45 -12.84
CA HIS A 69 0.15 -4.11 -11.89
C HIS A 69 -1.25 -4.48 -12.40
N SER A 70 -1.50 -4.41 -13.72
CA SER A 70 -2.75 -4.94 -14.30
C SER A 70 -2.85 -6.46 -14.12
N GLY A 71 -1.74 -7.18 -14.26
CA GLY A 71 -1.67 -8.62 -13.99
C GLY A 71 -1.97 -8.94 -12.54
N VAL A 72 -1.43 -8.17 -11.60
CA VAL A 72 -1.71 -8.33 -10.17
C VAL A 72 -3.18 -8.05 -9.86
N ASN A 73 -3.75 -6.96 -10.40
CA ASN A 73 -5.17 -6.64 -10.20
C ASN A 73 -6.09 -7.74 -10.74
N LYS A 74 -5.79 -8.27 -11.91
CA LYS A 74 -6.53 -9.41 -12.46
C LYS A 74 -6.47 -10.63 -11.52
N ALA A 75 -5.28 -11.00 -11.07
CA ALA A 75 -5.10 -12.13 -10.16
C ALA A 75 -5.81 -11.91 -8.81
N ALA A 76 -5.78 -10.69 -8.27
CA ALA A 76 -6.47 -10.34 -7.03
C ALA A 76 -7.99 -10.41 -7.19
N THR A 77 -8.53 -9.88 -8.31
CA THR A 77 -9.97 -9.92 -8.61
C THR A 77 -10.45 -11.37 -8.75
N GLU A 78 -9.77 -12.19 -9.55
CA GLU A 78 -10.11 -13.61 -9.71
C GLU A 78 -10.04 -14.37 -8.38
N LEU A 79 -9.11 -14.01 -7.50
CA LEU A 79 -8.99 -14.61 -6.18
C LEU A 79 -10.18 -14.27 -5.29
N VAL A 80 -10.53 -12.99 -5.16
CA VAL A 80 -11.64 -12.58 -4.27
C VAL A 80 -12.98 -13.08 -4.78
N GLU A 81 -13.20 -13.17 -6.10
CA GLU A 81 -14.39 -13.78 -6.70
C GLU A 81 -14.50 -15.26 -6.32
N ARG A 82 -13.42 -16.03 -6.45
CA ARG A 82 -13.38 -17.45 -6.09
C ARG A 82 -13.59 -17.69 -4.59
N LEU A 83 -13.10 -16.78 -3.76
CA LEU A 83 -13.24 -16.85 -2.30
C LEU A 83 -14.57 -16.25 -1.81
N HIS A 84 -15.40 -15.71 -2.69
CA HIS A 84 -16.63 -14.97 -2.36
C HIS A 84 -16.38 -13.84 -1.34
N VAL A 85 -15.23 -13.17 -1.45
CA VAL A 85 -14.86 -12.01 -0.65
C VAL A 85 -15.14 -10.74 -1.46
N THR A 86 -15.89 -9.81 -0.87
CA THR A 86 -16.06 -8.48 -1.45
C THR A 86 -15.00 -7.54 -0.87
N PRO A 87 -14.15 -6.90 -1.69
CA PRO A 87 -13.19 -5.91 -1.20
C PRO A 87 -13.90 -4.80 -0.42
N GLU A 88 -13.37 -4.49 0.78
CA GLU A 88 -13.96 -3.50 1.69
C GLU A 88 -13.06 -2.25 1.73
N PRO A 89 -13.55 -1.08 1.25
CA PRO A 89 -12.84 0.18 1.40
C PRO A 89 -12.53 0.49 2.86
N ASN A 90 -11.37 1.10 3.09
CA ASN A 90 -10.88 1.40 4.43
C ASN A 90 -9.95 2.62 4.38
N PRO A 91 -9.60 3.22 5.54
CA PRO A 91 -8.78 4.44 5.57
C PRO A 91 -7.46 4.34 4.80
N THR A 92 -6.86 3.14 4.72
CA THR A 92 -5.62 2.94 3.94
C THR A 92 -5.89 2.99 2.44
N SER A 93 -6.90 2.28 1.93
CA SER A 93 -7.23 2.32 0.50
C SER A 93 -7.73 3.70 0.07
N GLU A 94 -8.51 4.39 0.91
CA GLU A 94 -8.94 5.76 0.65
C GLU A 94 -7.78 6.75 0.60
N SER A 95 -6.81 6.61 1.52
CA SER A 95 -5.58 7.42 1.53
C SER A 95 -4.72 7.17 0.30
N LEU A 96 -4.60 5.91 -0.16
CA LEU A 96 -3.90 5.56 -1.40
C LEU A 96 -4.55 6.20 -2.61
N GLN A 97 -5.89 6.11 -2.73
CA GLN A 97 -6.62 6.74 -3.83
C GLN A 97 -6.40 8.24 -3.86
N LYS A 98 -6.57 8.90 -2.71
CA LYS A 98 -6.36 10.34 -2.57
C LYS A 98 -4.93 10.75 -2.95
N GLY A 99 -3.92 10.04 -2.44
CA GLY A 99 -2.51 10.29 -2.76
C GLY A 99 -2.22 10.09 -4.25
N GLY A 100 -2.82 9.08 -4.87
CA GLY A 100 -2.75 8.85 -6.31
C GLY A 100 -3.34 10.01 -7.13
N ASP A 101 -4.52 10.49 -6.76
CA ASP A 101 -5.18 11.61 -7.42
C ASP A 101 -4.35 12.91 -7.30
N GLU A 102 -3.78 13.18 -6.11
CA GLU A 102 -2.89 14.31 -5.87
C GLU A 102 -1.60 14.21 -6.71
N ASN A 103 -1.00 13.02 -6.80
CA ASN A 103 0.16 12.77 -7.64
C ASN A 103 -0.16 12.99 -9.13
N LEU A 104 -1.28 12.44 -9.62
CA LEU A 104 -1.73 12.67 -11.00
C LEU A 104 -1.97 14.15 -11.30
N ALA A 105 -2.61 14.87 -10.37
CA ALA A 105 -2.83 16.31 -10.52
C ALA A 105 -1.50 17.06 -10.65
N LYS A 106 -0.52 16.76 -9.79
CA LYS A 106 0.83 17.33 -9.85
C LYS A 106 1.53 16.97 -11.17
N LEU A 107 1.55 15.71 -11.57
CA LEU A 107 2.23 15.26 -12.78
C LEU A 107 1.65 15.88 -14.06
N LYS A 108 0.33 16.12 -14.10
CA LYS A 108 -0.33 16.80 -15.23
C LYS A 108 0.20 18.20 -15.50
N THR A 109 0.68 18.90 -14.48
CA THR A 109 1.23 20.26 -14.61
C THR A 109 2.67 20.30 -15.13
N LEU A 110 3.36 19.16 -15.14
CA LEU A 110 4.77 19.03 -15.52
C LEU A 110 4.92 18.52 -16.96
N SER A 111 6.11 18.75 -17.54
CA SER A 111 6.49 18.25 -18.87
C SER A 111 8.01 18.06 -18.97
N GLY A 112 8.45 17.32 -20.00
CA GLY A 112 9.87 17.09 -20.27
C GLY A 112 10.62 16.47 -19.09
N ALA A 113 11.86 16.87 -18.88
CA ALA A 113 12.71 16.34 -17.82
C ALA A 113 12.12 16.53 -16.39
N ALA A 114 11.36 17.60 -16.16
CA ALA A 114 10.71 17.84 -14.86
C ALA A 114 9.60 16.81 -14.60
N PHE A 115 8.85 16.41 -15.63
CA PHE A 115 7.88 15.33 -15.55
C PHE A 115 8.57 14.00 -15.25
N ASP A 116 9.58 13.63 -16.07
CA ASP A 116 10.30 12.38 -15.95
C ASP A 116 10.87 12.18 -14.53
N LYS A 117 11.53 13.23 -14.03
CA LYS A 117 12.08 13.23 -12.67
C LYS A 117 10.98 13.07 -11.62
N ALA A 118 9.91 13.85 -11.69
CA ALA A 118 8.85 13.82 -10.70
C ALA A 118 8.11 12.49 -10.67
N TYR A 119 7.89 11.86 -11.83
CA TYR A 119 7.29 10.54 -11.93
C TYR A 119 8.18 9.48 -11.27
N ILE A 120 9.46 9.42 -11.65
CA ILE A 120 10.39 8.42 -11.11
C ILE A 120 10.66 8.63 -9.61
N ASP A 121 10.77 9.87 -9.14
CA ASP A 121 10.90 10.15 -7.70
C ASP A 121 9.69 9.64 -6.91
N HIS A 122 8.48 9.80 -7.48
CA HIS A 122 7.27 9.26 -6.88
C HIS A 122 7.29 7.72 -6.87
N GLU A 123 7.65 7.09 -7.98
CA GLU A 123 7.69 5.63 -8.08
C GLU A 123 8.66 4.99 -7.07
N VAL A 124 9.83 5.61 -6.84
CA VAL A 124 10.77 5.17 -5.79
C VAL A 124 10.10 5.23 -4.42
N ALA A 125 9.55 6.37 -4.05
CA ALA A 125 8.92 6.56 -2.73
C ALA A 125 7.68 5.65 -2.56
N TYR A 126 6.89 5.49 -3.61
CA TYR A 126 5.68 4.67 -3.62
C TYR A 126 6.00 3.19 -3.41
N HIS A 127 6.94 2.64 -4.18
CA HIS A 127 7.34 1.24 -4.04
C HIS A 127 8.02 0.93 -2.71
N GLU A 128 8.80 1.86 -2.14
CA GLU A 128 9.34 1.72 -0.78
C GLU A 128 8.20 1.62 0.25
N ALA A 129 7.19 2.46 0.15
CA ALA A 129 6.04 2.44 1.05
C ALA A 129 5.20 1.16 0.89
N VAL A 130 4.94 0.73 -0.36
CA VAL A 130 4.19 -0.50 -0.66
C VAL A 130 4.91 -1.73 -0.13
N LEU A 131 6.22 -1.86 -0.36
CA LEU A 131 7.02 -2.98 0.17
C LEU A 131 7.02 -3.00 1.70
N SER A 132 7.14 -1.83 2.34
CA SER A 132 7.04 -1.74 3.80
C SER A 132 5.67 -2.18 4.30
N ALA A 133 4.57 -1.78 3.63
CA ALA A 133 3.22 -2.18 3.98
C ALA A 133 3.01 -3.70 3.78
N LEU A 134 3.49 -4.26 2.66
CA LEU A 134 3.45 -5.70 2.40
C LEU A 134 4.10 -6.49 3.53
N ASP A 135 5.34 -6.13 3.89
CA ASP A 135 6.15 -6.90 4.84
C ASP A 135 5.67 -6.75 6.28
N LYS A 136 5.27 -5.53 6.69
CA LYS A 136 4.96 -5.22 8.09
C LYS A 136 3.49 -5.36 8.44
N THR A 137 2.60 -5.28 7.45
CA THR A 137 1.15 -5.20 7.70
C THR A 137 0.36 -6.23 6.90
N LEU A 138 0.43 -6.22 5.57
CA LEU A 138 -0.52 -6.98 4.77
C LEU A 138 -0.26 -8.49 4.84
N ILE A 139 0.99 -8.93 4.62
CA ILE A 139 1.36 -10.35 4.69
C ILE A 139 1.15 -10.91 6.11
N PRO A 140 1.57 -10.24 7.20
CA PRO A 140 1.29 -10.73 8.56
C PRO A 140 -0.19 -10.79 8.90
N SER A 141 -1.01 -9.86 8.42
CA SER A 141 -2.45 -9.77 8.75
C SER A 141 -3.33 -10.72 7.92
N ALA A 142 -2.88 -11.12 6.73
CA ALA A 142 -3.66 -11.99 5.85
C ALA A 142 -3.95 -13.34 6.53
N GLN A 143 -5.25 -13.66 6.69
CA GLN A 143 -5.73 -14.91 7.29
C GLN A 143 -5.97 -15.97 6.23
N ASN A 144 -6.46 -15.60 5.06
CA ASN A 144 -6.65 -16.52 3.95
C ASN A 144 -5.29 -16.89 3.34
N ALA A 145 -5.01 -18.20 3.26
CA ALA A 145 -3.73 -18.72 2.78
C ALA A 145 -3.43 -18.37 1.31
N GLU A 146 -4.47 -18.33 0.45
CA GLU A 146 -4.31 -18.00 -0.97
C GLU A 146 -4.04 -16.49 -1.16
N LEU A 147 -4.71 -15.62 -0.38
CA LEU A 147 -4.42 -14.19 -0.38
C LEU A 147 -2.99 -13.93 0.11
N LYS A 148 -2.58 -14.54 1.21
CA LYS A 148 -1.20 -14.47 1.70
C LYS A 148 -0.20 -14.94 0.66
N ALA A 149 -0.47 -16.06 -0.01
CA ALA A 149 0.40 -16.59 -1.06
C ALA A 149 0.50 -15.65 -2.27
N LEU A 150 -0.59 -14.98 -2.66
CA LEU A 150 -0.57 -13.95 -3.71
C LEU A 150 0.33 -12.78 -3.31
N LEU A 151 0.18 -12.23 -2.10
CA LEU A 151 1.01 -11.14 -1.60
C LEU A 151 2.51 -11.49 -1.60
N VAL A 152 2.85 -12.68 -1.13
CA VAL A 152 4.24 -13.19 -1.13
C VAL A 152 4.76 -13.35 -2.56
N LYS A 153 3.92 -13.87 -3.48
CA LYS A 153 4.29 -14.10 -4.89
C LYS A 153 4.59 -12.80 -5.65
N VAL A 154 3.84 -11.72 -5.40
CA VAL A 154 4.03 -10.45 -6.14
C VAL A 154 5.18 -9.61 -5.59
N ARG A 155 5.58 -9.80 -4.34
CA ARG A 155 6.62 -9.03 -3.66
C ARG A 155 7.94 -8.93 -4.44
N PRO A 156 8.52 -10.00 -5.02
CA PRO A 156 9.76 -9.91 -5.79
C PRO A 156 9.65 -8.98 -7.02
N ALA A 157 8.50 -8.94 -7.67
CA ALA A 157 8.27 -8.01 -8.79
C ALA A 157 8.33 -6.55 -8.32
N PHE A 158 7.73 -6.23 -7.18
CA PHE A 158 7.76 -4.88 -6.62
C PHE A 158 9.17 -4.45 -6.16
N VAL A 159 9.98 -5.39 -5.68
CA VAL A 159 11.42 -5.12 -5.44
C VAL A 159 12.13 -4.79 -6.74
N ALA A 160 11.89 -5.55 -7.81
CA ALA A 160 12.49 -5.28 -9.12
C ALA A 160 12.03 -3.93 -9.71
N HIS A 161 10.78 -3.53 -9.48
CA HIS A 161 10.27 -2.21 -9.88
C HIS A 161 11.02 -1.08 -9.15
N LEU A 162 11.18 -1.22 -7.82
CA LEU A 162 11.92 -0.25 -7.01
C LEU A 162 13.37 -0.10 -7.47
N ASP A 163 14.05 -1.23 -7.71
CA ASP A 163 15.44 -1.22 -8.16
C ASP A 163 15.58 -0.54 -9.53
N MET A 164 14.66 -0.83 -10.46
CA MET A 164 14.62 -0.18 -11.77
C MET A 164 14.34 1.33 -11.65
N ALA A 165 13.37 1.73 -10.82
CA ALA A 165 13.07 3.14 -10.59
C ALA A 165 14.29 3.89 -10.02
N LYS A 166 15.00 3.32 -9.04
CA LYS A 166 16.24 3.89 -8.49
C LYS A 166 17.35 4.00 -9.52
N GLN A 167 17.49 3.02 -10.40
CA GLN A 167 18.46 3.08 -11.50
C GLN A 167 18.15 4.24 -12.45
N ILE A 168 16.89 4.39 -12.88
CA ILE A 168 16.46 5.48 -13.76
C ILE A 168 16.62 6.84 -13.04
N GLN A 169 16.26 6.93 -11.76
CA GLN A 169 16.44 8.13 -10.95
C GLN A 169 17.91 8.61 -10.95
N SER A 170 18.84 7.67 -10.77
CA SER A 170 20.28 7.96 -10.83
C SER A 170 20.73 8.46 -12.21
N GLN A 171 20.19 7.88 -13.30
CA GLN A 171 20.51 8.29 -14.67
C GLN A 171 19.98 9.71 -14.97
N LEU A 172 18.72 10.00 -14.60
CA LEU A 172 18.12 11.32 -14.80
C LEU A 172 18.88 12.41 -14.03
N SER A 173 19.39 12.09 -12.85
CA SER A 173 20.18 13.04 -12.03
C SER A 173 21.53 13.39 -12.69
N LYS A 174 22.14 12.46 -13.42
CA LYS A 174 23.42 12.67 -14.12
C LYS A 174 23.27 13.41 -15.44
N SER A 175 22.13 13.28 -16.11
CA SER A 175 21.86 13.94 -17.39
C SER A 175 21.36 15.38 -17.25
N GLY A 176 20.98 15.81 -16.04
CA GLY A 176 20.52 17.17 -15.73
C GLY A 176 21.63 18.10 -15.22
N THR A 177 22.87 17.63 -15.12
CA THR A 177 24.09 18.41 -14.83
C THR A 177 24.85 18.69 -16.11
#